data_da46a84fa805e50f78d5e926be054f99
#
_entry.id   da46a84fa805e50f78d5e926be054f99
#
_cell.length_a   1.000
_cell.length_b   1.000
_cell.length_c   1.000
_cell.angle_alpha   90.00
_cell.angle_beta   90.00
_cell.angle_gamma   90.00
#
_symmetry.space_group_name_H-M   'P 1'
#
loop_
_entity.id
_entity.type
_entity.pdbx_description
1 polymer ?
#
loop_
_entity_poly.entity_id
_entity_poly.type
_entity_poly.pdbx_seq_one_letter_code
_entity_poly.pdbx_strand_id
1 'polypeptide(L)'
;MPLHNKKDHMDCVYYATDESALFRQYRLSDSTDISDINESHSVLLYLAEGCLQITLGNFTSRTIEHGMLVFLPKNIGFTGQTIGSSYFIASFFAGRLPLCNKYDLVDLQYQVRQRNGRHLPPPSRQFPQLAVCEELVAFYSDLSHNLDEGLNCLHFHRLKQEELCILLRGYYSLEDL
;
A
#
# COMPACT_ATOMS: atom_id res chain seq x y z
N MET A 1 22.86 -10.50 -19.39
CA MET A 1 23.47 -9.15 -19.35
C MET A 1 22.62 -8.32 -18.42
N PRO A 2 23.09 -7.86 -17.26
CA PRO A 2 22.29 -6.96 -16.45
C PRO A 2 22.08 -5.68 -17.24
N LEU A 3 20.82 -5.35 -17.53
CA LEU A 3 20.41 -4.21 -18.36
C LEU A 3 20.67 -2.85 -17.68
N HIS A 4 20.98 -2.87 -16.40
CA HIS A 4 21.20 -1.66 -15.61
C HIS A 4 22.36 -1.87 -14.64
N ASN A 5 23.31 -0.98 -14.68
CA ASN A 5 24.34 -0.89 -13.66
C ASN A 5 23.73 -0.16 -12.45
N LYS A 6 23.66 -0.83 -11.31
CA LYS A 6 23.14 -0.29 -10.04
C LYS A 6 23.75 1.10 -9.73
N LYS A 7 25.02 1.27 -10.02
CA LYS A 7 25.75 2.53 -9.80
C LYS A 7 25.19 3.68 -10.67
N ASP A 8 24.86 3.39 -11.94
CA ASP A 8 24.35 4.41 -12.86
C ASP A 8 22.93 4.87 -12.47
N HIS A 9 22.15 4.00 -11.82
CA HIS A 9 20.82 4.36 -11.29
C HIS A 9 20.91 5.24 -10.04
N MET A 10 21.84 4.97 -9.14
CA MET A 10 22.02 5.77 -7.93
C MET A 10 22.49 7.20 -8.22
N ASP A 11 23.19 7.40 -9.33
CA ASP A 11 23.65 8.72 -9.80
C ASP A 11 22.58 9.46 -10.63
N CYS A 12 21.42 8.87 -10.86
CA CYS A 12 20.33 9.48 -11.61
C CYS A 12 19.65 10.59 -10.77
N VAL A 13 19.44 11.77 -11.37
CA VAL A 13 18.73 12.89 -10.73
C VAL A 13 17.27 12.57 -10.36
N TYR A 14 16.71 11.51 -10.92
CA TYR A 14 15.38 10.99 -10.61
C TYR A 14 15.39 9.80 -9.63
N TYR A 15 16.55 9.51 -9.02
CA TYR A 15 16.60 8.49 -7.98
C TYR A 15 15.75 8.91 -6.78
N ALA A 16 14.87 8.03 -6.33
CA ALA A 16 13.95 8.36 -5.24
C ALA A 16 14.69 8.42 -3.90
N THR A 17 14.44 9.48 -3.16
CA THR A 17 14.84 9.61 -1.75
C THR A 17 13.74 9.03 -0.86
N ASP A 18 14.00 8.87 0.43
CA ASP A 18 12.99 8.41 1.38
C ASP A 18 11.74 9.28 1.40
N GLU A 19 11.87 10.58 1.13
CA GLU A 19 10.73 11.51 1.08
C GLU A 19 9.92 11.40 -0.21
N SER A 20 10.57 11.08 -1.33
CA SER A 20 9.94 11.04 -2.66
C SER A 20 9.55 9.65 -3.13
N ALA A 21 10.02 8.60 -2.46
CA ALA A 21 9.71 7.22 -2.81
C ALA A 21 8.22 6.90 -2.57
N LEU A 22 7.54 6.36 -3.61
CA LEU A 22 6.15 5.93 -3.51
C LEU A 22 6.02 4.51 -2.94
N PHE A 23 7.10 3.76 -2.86
CA PHE A 23 7.17 2.45 -2.21
C PHE A 23 8.39 2.41 -1.31
N ARG A 24 8.21 1.89 -0.09
CA ARG A 24 9.30 1.69 0.86
C ARG A 24 9.19 0.33 1.50
N GLN A 25 10.33 -0.31 1.68
CA GLN A 25 10.45 -1.60 2.34
C GLN A 25 10.88 -1.42 3.79
N TYR A 26 10.24 -2.15 4.68
CA TYR A 26 10.55 -2.13 6.11
C TYR A 26 10.81 -3.57 6.58
N ARG A 27 12.05 -3.81 7.02
CA ARG A 27 12.45 -5.06 7.68
C ARG A 27 12.76 -4.72 9.13
N LEU A 28 11.87 -5.12 10.02
CA LEU A 28 11.87 -4.69 11.40
C LEU A 28 11.99 -5.88 12.35
N SER A 29 12.66 -5.66 13.48
CA SER A 29 12.73 -6.62 14.57
C SER A 29 11.46 -6.58 15.42
N ASP A 30 11.39 -7.50 16.39
CA ASP A 30 10.30 -7.56 17.36
C ASP A 30 10.12 -6.24 18.13
N SER A 31 8.87 -5.95 18.46
CA SER A 31 8.47 -4.80 19.30
C SER A 31 8.89 -3.43 18.74
N THR A 32 9.09 -3.33 17.41
CA THR A 32 9.40 -2.07 16.76
C THR A 32 8.12 -1.26 16.52
N ASP A 33 8.12 0.01 16.90
CA ASP A 33 7.04 0.96 16.67
C ASP A 33 7.05 1.44 15.20
N ILE A 34 5.89 1.41 14.56
CA ILE A 34 5.66 1.90 13.18
C ILE A 34 4.54 2.94 13.11
N SER A 35 4.24 3.58 14.24
CA SER A 35 3.16 4.58 14.32
C SER A 35 3.39 5.76 13.39
N ASP A 36 2.31 6.42 13.02
CA ASP A 36 2.30 7.67 12.22
C ASP A 36 2.85 7.59 10.79
N ILE A 37 3.04 6.39 10.26
CA ILE A 37 3.52 6.19 8.89
C ILE A 37 2.61 6.86 7.83
N ASN A 38 1.35 7.13 8.18
CA ASN A 38 0.32 7.75 7.34
C ASN A 38 0.09 9.25 7.61
N GLU A 39 0.95 9.91 8.36
CA GLU A 39 0.78 11.34 8.72
C GLU A 39 0.71 12.24 7.48
N SER A 40 1.63 12.08 6.55
CA SER A 40 1.74 12.91 5.34
C SER A 40 1.03 12.35 4.12
N HIS A 41 0.78 11.04 4.07
CA HIS A 41 0.22 10.32 2.92
C HIS A 41 -0.78 9.25 3.37
N SER A 42 -1.73 8.92 2.51
CA SER A 42 -2.43 7.64 2.67
C SER A 42 -1.48 6.51 2.33
N VAL A 43 -1.56 5.41 3.06
CA VAL A 43 -0.66 4.26 2.92
C VAL A 43 -1.46 3.00 2.68
N LEU A 44 -1.04 2.23 1.68
CA LEU A 44 -1.44 0.84 1.53
C LEU A 44 -0.26 -0.03 1.98
N LEU A 45 -0.43 -0.70 3.11
CA LEU A 45 0.59 -1.52 3.73
C LEU A 45 0.36 -2.99 3.35
N TYR A 46 1.31 -3.62 2.69
CA TYR A 46 1.34 -5.05 2.44
C TYR A 46 2.28 -5.75 3.42
N LEU A 47 1.74 -6.60 4.27
CA LEU A 47 2.52 -7.41 5.21
C LEU A 47 2.94 -8.72 4.53
N ALA A 48 4.20 -8.77 4.11
CA ALA A 48 4.78 -9.92 3.42
C ALA A 48 5.19 -11.05 4.37
N GLU A 49 5.72 -10.68 5.56
CA GLU A 49 6.17 -11.64 6.57
C GLU A 49 5.90 -11.11 7.97
N GLY A 50 5.68 -12.02 8.92
CA GLY A 50 5.50 -11.69 10.33
C GLY A 50 4.09 -11.28 10.68
N CYS A 51 3.99 -10.43 11.70
CA CYS A 51 2.74 -10.05 12.33
C CYS A 51 2.83 -8.62 12.87
N LEU A 52 1.75 -7.85 12.72
CA LEU A 52 1.63 -6.48 13.23
C LEU A 52 0.42 -6.36 14.14
N GLN A 53 0.61 -5.74 15.31
CA GLN A 53 -0.50 -5.25 16.10
C GLN A 53 -0.76 -3.80 15.75
N ILE A 54 -1.95 -3.48 15.26
CA ILE A 54 -2.27 -2.13 14.79
C ILE A 54 -3.59 -1.62 15.37
N THR A 55 -3.64 -0.30 15.56
CA THR A 55 -4.84 0.45 15.92
C THR A 55 -4.99 1.60 14.94
N LEU A 56 -6.17 1.78 14.37
CA LEU A 56 -6.47 2.83 13.40
C LEU A 56 -7.68 3.65 13.85
N GLY A 57 -7.48 4.92 14.13
CA GLY A 57 -8.53 5.83 14.58
C GLY A 57 -9.28 5.28 15.79
N ASN A 58 -10.59 5.10 15.64
CA ASN A 58 -11.46 4.60 16.70
C ASN A 58 -11.69 3.07 16.65
N PHE A 59 -11.00 2.35 15.77
CA PHE A 59 -11.10 0.90 15.72
C PHE A 59 -10.36 0.27 16.91
N THR A 60 -10.87 -0.88 17.36
CA THR A 60 -10.14 -1.70 18.32
C THR A 60 -8.84 -2.20 17.72
N SER A 61 -7.81 -2.33 18.55
CA SER A 61 -6.53 -2.90 18.14
C SER A 61 -6.72 -4.29 17.54
N ARG A 62 -6.02 -4.57 16.44
CA ARG A 62 -6.06 -5.85 15.72
C ARG A 62 -4.67 -6.34 15.41
N THR A 63 -4.55 -7.65 15.42
CA THR A 63 -3.38 -8.35 14.89
C THR A 63 -3.59 -8.62 13.42
N ILE A 64 -2.65 -8.20 12.59
CA ILE A 64 -2.61 -8.41 11.15
C ILE A 64 -1.51 -9.42 10.87
N GLU A 65 -1.86 -10.47 10.14
CA GLU A 65 -0.94 -11.53 9.74
C GLU A 65 -0.41 -11.29 8.32
N HIS A 66 0.63 -12.03 7.93
CA HIS A 66 1.18 -11.97 6.58
C HIS A 66 0.12 -12.29 5.51
N GLY A 67 0.31 -11.78 4.30
CA GLY A 67 -0.62 -11.94 3.19
C GLY A 67 -1.82 -10.99 3.25
N MET A 68 -1.75 -9.95 4.08
CA MET A 68 -2.80 -8.95 4.19
C MET A 68 -2.33 -7.59 3.67
N LEU A 69 -3.27 -6.87 3.03
CA LEU A 69 -3.19 -5.45 2.75
C LEU A 69 -4.00 -4.69 3.80
N VAL A 70 -3.45 -3.56 4.26
CA VAL A 70 -4.15 -2.64 5.17
C VAL A 70 -4.10 -1.24 4.58
N PHE A 71 -5.25 -0.60 4.46
CA PHE A 71 -5.32 0.80 4.04
C PHE A 71 -5.32 1.72 5.26
N LEU A 72 -4.35 2.61 5.31
CA LEU A 72 -4.17 3.62 6.35
C LEU A 72 -4.45 5.01 5.74
N PRO A 73 -5.65 5.57 5.93
CA PRO A 73 -5.96 6.88 5.39
C PRO A 73 -5.08 7.96 6.01
N LYS A 74 -4.71 8.97 5.20
CA LYS A 74 -4.00 10.16 5.68
C LYS A 74 -4.78 10.85 6.82
N ASN A 75 -4.05 11.33 7.82
CA ASN A 75 -4.58 12.06 8.99
C ASN A 75 -5.53 11.25 9.90
N ILE A 76 -5.61 9.94 9.74
CA ILE A 76 -6.27 9.08 10.72
C ILE A 76 -5.19 8.53 11.66
N GLY A 77 -5.34 8.78 12.97
CA GLY A 77 -4.37 8.31 13.95
C GLY A 77 -4.09 6.82 13.80
N PHE A 78 -2.83 6.48 13.65
CA PHE A 78 -2.36 5.11 13.47
C PHE A 78 -1.27 4.82 14.49
N THR A 79 -1.41 3.71 15.19
CA THR A 79 -0.35 3.13 16.00
C THR A 79 -0.13 1.69 15.60
N GLY A 80 1.12 1.30 15.43
CA GLY A 80 1.48 -0.05 15.03
C GLY A 80 2.75 -0.53 15.73
N GLN A 81 2.81 -1.83 15.98
CA GLN A 81 3.97 -2.48 16.57
C GLN A 81 4.16 -3.86 15.93
N THR A 82 5.41 -4.23 15.67
CA THR A 82 5.76 -5.57 15.18
C THR A 82 5.63 -6.60 16.29
N ILE A 83 5.14 -7.79 15.94
CA ILE A 83 5.15 -9.00 16.78
C ILE A 83 6.09 -9.99 16.10
N GLY A 84 7.27 -10.15 16.67
CA GLY A 84 8.37 -10.88 16.03
C GLY A 84 9.01 -10.09 14.87
N SER A 85 9.91 -10.71 14.15
CA SER A 85 10.50 -10.11 12.94
C SER A 85 9.41 -9.98 11.87
N SER A 86 9.31 -8.79 11.28
CA SER A 86 8.29 -8.51 10.29
C SER A 86 8.87 -7.80 9.07
N TYR A 87 8.33 -8.14 7.89
CA TYR A 87 8.64 -7.49 6.63
C TYR A 87 7.38 -6.98 5.96
N PHE A 88 7.32 -5.71 5.66
CA PHE A 88 6.21 -5.12 4.93
C PHE A 88 6.67 -4.08 3.91
N ILE A 89 5.83 -3.85 2.91
CA ILE A 89 6.00 -2.82 1.89
C ILE A 89 4.88 -1.79 2.05
N ALA A 90 5.24 -0.53 2.22
CA ALA A 90 4.31 0.59 2.26
C ALA A 90 4.26 1.28 0.90
N SER A 91 3.05 1.45 0.37
CA SER A 91 2.75 2.20 -0.85
C SER A 91 2.12 3.53 -0.47
N PHE A 92 2.75 4.65 -0.83
CA PHE A 92 2.35 6.00 -0.40
C PHE A 92 1.56 6.71 -1.48
N PHE A 93 0.42 7.31 -1.11
CA PHE A 93 -0.46 8.07 -1.99
C PHE A 93 -0.67 9.48 -1.43
N ALA A 94 -0.61 10.49 -2.29
CA ALA A 94 -0.75 11.89 -1.87
C ALA A 94 -2.13 12.23 -1.25
N GLY A 95 -3.13 11.38 -1.46
CA GLY A 95 -4.49 11.57 -0.96
C GLY A 95 -5.28 10.27 -1.02
N ARG A 96 -6.36 10.26 -1.79
CA ARG A 96 -7.19 9.08 -2.02
C ARG A 96 -6.50 8.09 -2.93
N LEU A 97 -6.89 6.82 -2.86
CA LEU A 97 -6.36 5.78 -3.73
C LEU A 97 -6.80 6.02 -5.19
N PRO A 98 -5.88 6.34 -6.12
CA PRO A 98 -6.22 6.69 -7.49
C PRO A 98 -6.42 5.41 -8.33
N LEU A 99 -7.59 4.80 -8.28
CA LEU A 99 -7.87 3.56 -9.00
C LEU A 99 -7.91 3.71 -10.53
N CYS A 100 -7.96 4.93 -11.05
CA CYS A 100 -7.76 5.22 -12.48
C CYS A 100 -7.45 6.71 -12.69
N ASN A 101 -6.99 7.08 -13.89
CA ASN A 101 -6.63 8.47 -14.23
C ASN A 101 -7.80 9.46 -14.13
N LYS A 102 -9.03 8.99 -14.05
CA LYS A 102 -10.23 9.84 -14.07
C LYS A 102 -11.01 9.83 -12.76
N TYR A 103 -10.95 8.75 -12.01
CA TYR A 103 -11.77 8.53 -10.82
C TYR A 103 -10.93 7.95 -9.70
N ASP A 104 -11.07 8.48 -8.51
CA ASP A 104 -10.61 7.83 -7.29
C ASP A 104 -11.63 6.77 -6.80
N LEU A 105 -11.28 6.06 -5.73
CA LEU A 105 -12.15 5.03 -5.16
C LEU A 105 -13.53 5.58 -4.77
N VAL A 106 -13.57 6.77 -4.17
CA VAL A 106 -14.81 7.40 -3.72
C VAL A 106 -15.71 7.79 -4.89
N ASP A 107 -15.12 8.32 -5.97
CA ASP A 107 -15.85 8.65 -7.19
C ASP A 107 -16.47 7.41 -7.83
N LEU A 108 -15.73 6.32 -7.89
CA LEU A 108 -16.20 5.05 -8.45
C LEU A 108 -17.33 4.45 -7.59
N GLN A 109 -17.19 4.45 -6.29
CA GLN A 109 -18.23 4.01 -5.36
C GLN A 109 -19.50 4.86 -5.52
N TYR A 110 -19.36 6.17 -5.66
CA TYR A 110 -20.49 7.08 -5.88
C TYR A 110 -21.22 6.79 -7.19
N GLN A 111 -20.49 6.55 -8.29
CA GLN A 111 -21.08 6.23 -9.59
C GLN A 111 -21.82 4.89 -9.57
N VAL A 112 -21.26 3.87 -8.93
CA VAL A 112 -21.91 2.55 -8.78
C VAL A 112 -23.21 2.70 -7.98
N ARG A 113 -23.21 3.51 -6.93
CA ARG A 113 -24.44 3.84 -6.16
C ARG A 113 -25.52 4.45 -7.03
N GLN A 114 -25.18 5.44 -7.84
CA GLN A 114 -26.15 6.10 -8.71
C GLN A 114 -26.72 5.19 -9.78
N ARG A 115 -25.89 4.34 -10.40
CA ARG A 115 -26.33 3.43 -11.47
C ARG A 115 -27.24 2.31 -10.99
N ASN A 116 -26.98 1.79 -9.82
CA ASN A 116 -27.66 0.59 -9.33
C ASN A 116 -28.93 0.89 -8.49
N GLY A 117 -29.21 2.16 -8.20
CA GLY A 117 -30.35 2.56 -7.35
C GLY A 117 -30.31 1.93 -5.95
N ARG A 118 -29.24 1.22 -5.62
CA ARG A 118 -29.05 0.58 -4.33
C ARG A 118 -28.44 1.58 -3.35
N HIS A 119 -29.07 1.73 -2.21
CA HIS A 119 -28.37 2.25 -1.05
C HIS A 119 -27.27 1.23 -0.73
N LEU A 120 -26.01 1.53 -1.12
CA LEU A 120 -24.90 0.82 -0.54
C LEU A 120 -25.01 0.97 0.98
N PRO A 121 -24.76 -0.08 1.74
CA PRO A 121 -24.68 0.05 3.20
C PRO A 121 -23.71 1.18 3.53
N PRO A 122 -23.90 1.88 4.64
CA PRO A 122 -22.93 2.86 5.11
C PRO A 122 -21.54 2.20 5.11
N PRO A 123 -20.46 2.96 4.83
CA PRO A 123 -19.11 2.41 4.82
C PRO A 123 -18.96 1.49 6.01
N SER A 124 -18.59 0.26 5.74
CA SER A 124 -18.56 -0.77 6.77
C SER A 124 -17.66 -0.27 7.90
N ARG A 125 -18.11 -0.39 9.14
CA ARG A 125 -17.27 -0.16 10.32
C ARG A 125 -16.22 -1.28 10.47
N GLN A 126 -15.92 -1.96 9.37
CA GLN A 126 -14.92 -3.01 9.34
C GLN A 126 -13.54 -2.37 9.21
N PHE A 127 -12.60 -3.02 9.85
CA PHE A 127 -11.20 -2.63 9.73
C PHE A 127 -10.77 -2.75 8.25
N PRO A 128 -10.10 -1.73 7.65
CA PRO A 128 -9.78 -1.69 6.23
C PRO A 128 -8.62 -2.63 5.89
N GLN A 129 -8.90 -3.93 5.82
CA GLN A 129 -7.95 -4.99 5.49
C GLN A 129 -8.49 -5.91 4.40
N LEU A 130 -7.60 -6.37 3.52
CA LEU A 130 -7.89 -7.28 2.42
C LEU A 130 -6.89 -8.43 2.41
N ALA A 131 -7.36 -9.65 2.15
CA ALA A 131 -6.47 -10.75 1.82
C ALA A 131 -5.88 -10.54 0.42
N VAL A 132 -4.59 -10.79 0.27
CA VAL A 132 -3.87 -10.57 -0.99
C VAL A 132 -4.08 -11.76 -1.94
N CYS A 133 -4.46 -11.50 -3.20
CA CYS A 133 -4.52 -12.50 -4.25
C CYS A 133 -3.11 -12.84 -4.78
N GLU A 134 -2.99 -13.94 -5.52
CA GLU A 134 -1.69 -14.42 -6.05
C GLU A 134 -1.00 -13.38 -6.93
N GLU A 135 -1.76 -12.62 -7.73
CA GLU A 135 -1.24 -11.59 -8.62
C GLU A 135 -0.62 -10.42 -7.85
N LEU A 136 -1.22 -10.05 -6.73
CA LEU A 136 -0.63 -9.02 -5.86
C LEU A 136 0.58 -9.54 -5.08
N VAL A 137 0.59 -10.81 -4.70
CA VAL A 137 1.79 -11.44 -4.12
C VAL A 137 2.94 -11.39 -5.13
N ALA A 138 2.68 -11.78 -6.39
CA ALA A 138 3.67 -11.72 -7.46
C ALA A 138 4.15 -10.28 -7.72
N PHE A 139 3.23 -9.32 -7.76
CA PHE A 139 3.56 -7.89 -7.89
C PHE A 139 4.49 -7.39 -6.80
N TYR A 140 4.18 -7.66 -5.53
CA TYR A 140 4.99 -7.20 -4.41
C TYR A 140 6.33 -7.92 -4.32
N SER A 141 6.39 -9.19 -4.72
CA SER A 141 7.64 -9.94 -4.83
C SER A 141 8.58 -9.35 -5.89
N ASP A 142 8.04 -9.06 -7.09
CA ASP A 142 8.79 -8.41 -8.16
C ASP A 142 9.24 -6.99 -7.78
N LEU A 143 8.36 -6.21 -7.17
CA LEU A 143 8.66 -4.88 -6.66
C LEU A 143 9.80 -4.92 -5.64
N SER A 144 9.72 -5.82 -4.65
CA SER A 144 10.76 -6.02 -3.64
C SER A 144 12.11 -6.34 -4.26
N HIS A 145 12.12 -7.32 -5.17
CA HIS A 145 13.34 -7.72 -5.87
C HIS A 145 13.98 -6.55 -6.62
N ASN A 146 13.18 -5.79 -7.38
CA ASN A 146 13.67 -4.65 -8.16
C ASN A 146 14.22 -3.52 -7.26
N LEU A 147 13.57 -3.24 -6.13
CA LEU A 147 14.06 -2.26 -5.16
C LEU A 147 15.36 -2.72 -4.50
N ASP A 148 15.50 -4.00 -4.15
CA ASP A 148 16.72 -4.58 -3.60
C ASP A 148 17.89 -4.54 -4.61
N GLU A 149 17.60 -4.69 -5.92
CA GLU A 149 18.56 -4.51 -7.01
C GLU A 149 18.90 -3.04 -7.29
N GLY A 150 18.26 -2.09 -6.60
CA GLY A 150 18.51 -0.66 -6.71
C GLY A 150 17.75 0.04 -7.83
N LEU A 151 16.72 -0.59 -8.39
CA LEU A 151 15.82 0.07 -9.33
C LEU A 151 14.82 0.96 -8.56
N ASN A 152 15.29 2.14 -8.16
CA ASN A 152 14.58 3.06 -7.26
C ASN A 152 14.43 4.46 -7.86
N CYS A 153 14.09 4.58 -9.15
CA CYS A 153 13.83 5.90 -9.75
C CYS A 153 12.34 6.26 -9.69
N LEU A 154 12.03 7.55 -9.71
CA LEU A 154 10.64 8.05 -9.63
C LEU A 154 9.75 7.52 -10.78
N HIS A 155 10.31 7.27 -11.95
CA HIS A 155 9.56 6.67 -13.06
C HIS A 155 9.15 5.23 -12.76
N PHE A 156 10.06 4.43 -12.20
CA PHE A 156 9.75 3.07 -11.77
C PHE A 156 8.65 3.07 -10.71
N HIS A 157 8.76 3.92 -9.69
CA HIS A 157 7.75 4.05 -8.66
C HIS A 157 6.36 4.39 -9.22
N ARG A 158 6.28 5.34 -10.17
CA ARG A 158 5.00 5.73 -10.79
C ARG A 158 4.38 4.59 -11.59
N LEU A 159 5.18 3.91 -12.43
CA LEU A 159 4.70 2.78 -13.21
C LEU A 159 4.19 1.65 -12.30
N LYS A 160 4.94 1.34 -11.23
CA LYS A 160 4.51 0.32 -10.26
C LYS A 160 3.27 0.74 -9.47
N GLN A 161 3.08 2.02 -9.20
CA GLN A 161 1.87 2.51 -8.56
C GLN A 161 0.64 2.41 -9.48
N GLU A 162 0.80 2.72 -10.77
CA GLU A 162 -0.26 2.53 -11.77
C GLU A 162 -0.61 1.05 -11.93
N GLU A 163 0.39 0.17 -12.01
CA GLU A 163 0.19 -1.29 -12.04
C GLU A 163 -0.57 -1.79 -10.81
N LEU A 164 -0.17 -1.38 -9.61
CA LEU A 164 -0.88 -1.71 -8.37
C LEU A 164 -2.36 -1.30 -8.42
N CYS A 165 -2.65 -0.10 -8.87
CA CYS A 165 -4.03 0.39 -8.99
C CYS A 165 -4.85 -0.42 -10.00
N ILE A 166 -4.24 -0.85 -11.11
CA ILE A 166 -4.89 -1.72 -12.11
C ILE A 166 -5.19 -3.10 -11.50
N LEU A 167 -4.24 -3.69 -10.78
CA LEU A 167 -4.43 -4.98 -10.11
C LEU A 167 -5.52 -4.93 -9.05
N LEU A 168 -5.51 -3.91 -8.19
CA LEU A 168 -6.56 -3.72 -7.19
C LEU A 168 -7.95 -3.66 -7.83
N ARG A 169 -8.10 -2.90 -8.93
CA ARG A 169 -9.36 -2.81 -9.68
C ARG A 169 -9.74 -4.11 -10.38
N GLY A 170 -8.77 -4.88 -10.84
CA GLY A 170 -9.00 -6.11 -11.59
C GLY A 170 -9.44 -7.28 -10.71
N TYR A 171 -8.94 -7.35 -9.50
CA TYR A 171 -9.10 -8.51 -8.62
C TYR A 171 -9.99 -8.30 -7.41
N TYR A 172 -10.33 -7.06 -7.08
CA TYR A 172 -11.23 -6.75 -5.95
C TYR A 172 -12.46 -5.98 -6.41
N SER A 173 -13.58 -6.22 -5.74
CA SER A 173 -14.77 -5.42 -5.97
C SER A 173 -14.59 -4.02 -5.34
N LEU A 174 -15.37 -3.03 -5.82
CA LEU A 174 -15.38 -1.70 -5.19
C LEU A 174 -15.98 -1.70 -3.78
N GLU A 175 -16.64 -2.80 -3.39
CA GLU A 175 -17.19 -3.02 -2.06
C GLU A 175 -16.13 -3.55 -1.08
N ASP A 176 -15.09 -4.19 -1.61
CA ASP A 176 -13.96 -4.72 -0.84
C ASP A 176 -12.88 -3.65 -0.61
N LEU A 177 -12.77 -2.69 -1.52
CA LEU A 177 -11.82 -1.57 -1.47
C LEU A 177 -12.41 -0.36 -0.73
#